data_8bd0826918cbfbfb906bc2ee6c08e6f1
#
_entry.id   8bd0826918cbfbfb906bc2ee6c08e6f1
#
_cell.length_a   1.000
_cell.length_b   1.000
_cell.length_c   1.000
_cell.angle_alpha   90.00
_cell.angle_beta   90.00
_cell.angle_gamma   90.00
#
_symmetry.space_group_name_H-M   'P 1'
#
loop_
_entity.id
_entity.type
_entity.pdbx_description
1 polymer ?
#
loop_
_entity_poly.entity_id
_entity_poly.type
_entity_poly.pdbx_seq_one_letter_code
_entity_poly.pdbx_strand_id
1 'polypeptide(L)'
;MANLNKKKFRSDFLHTLSDRGFIHQTSNDDDADHYLHNENAVGYIGFDLTAKSLHVGSLLQIMLLKWMQVYEHKPIILFGGGTTLIGDPSGKDETRKIIEENDISQNEIGILKVFKKFLNLDKSKIIIENNAKWLKDLN
;
A
#
# COMPACT_ATOMS: atom_id res chain seq x y z
N MET A 1 -1.11 31.52 5.44
CA MET A 1 -0.24 30.34 5.50
C MET A 1 -0.51 29.67 6.83
N ALA A 2 -1.21 28.53 6.81
CA ALA A 2 -1.54 27.82 8.05
C ALA A 2 -0.26 27.28 8.68
N ASN A 3 0.04 27.75 9.88
CA ASN A 3 1.08 27.19 10.74
C ASN A 3 0.58 25.81 11.19
N LEU A 4 0.80 24.78 10.36
CA LEU A 4 0.63 23.41 10.78
C LEU A 4 1.69 23.17 11.87
N ASN A 5 1.26 23.15 13.13
CA ASN A 5 2.06 22.66 14.24
C ASN A 5 2.50 21.23 13.86
N LYS A 6 3.68 21.12 13.24
CA LYS A 6 4.24 19.82 12.89
C LYS A 6 4.48 19.07 14.18
N LYS A 7 3.73 18.00 14.41
CA LYS A 7 3.93 17.12 15.55
C LYS A 7 5.35 16.54 15.45
N LYS A 8 6.10 16.62 16.53
CA LYS A 8 7.45 16.08 16.58
C LYS A 8 7.35 14.61 16.99
N PHE A 9 7.55 13.72 16.02
CA PHE A 9 7.63 12.28 16.26
C PHE A 9 9.04 11.86 16.72
N ARG A 10 9.13 10.80 17.52
CA ARG A 10 10.40 10.13 17.89
C ARG A 10 10.86 9.17 16.79
N SER A 11 9.90 8.50 16.12
CA SER A 11 10.15 7.65 14.99
C SER A 11 10.69 8.48 13.81
N ASP A 12 11.88 8.18 13.34
CA ASP A 12 12.50 8.83 12.17
C ASP A 12 11.65 8.63 10.90
N PHE A 13 10.99 7.50 10.80
CA PHE A 13 10.05 7.21 9.72
C PHE A 13 8.88 8.21 9.74
N LEU A 14 8.14 8.32 10.87
CA LEU A 14 7.03 9.26 10.98
C LEU A 14 7.48 10.71 10.89
N HIS A 15 8.63 11.04 11.45
CA HIS A 15 9.21 12.38 11.32
C HIS A 15 9.42 12.75 9.85
N THR A 16 10.04 11.86 9.06
CA THR A 16 10.24 12.06 7.63
C THR A 16 8.92 12.18 6.86
N LEU A 17 7.94 11.33 7.16
CA LEU A 17 6.62 11.41 6.51
C LEU A 17 5.90 12.71 6.84
N SER A 18 5.98 13.18 8.09
CA SER A 18 5.39 14.44 8.52
C SER A 18 6.05 15.63 7.81
N ASP A 19 7.38 15.66 7.76
CA ASP A 19 8.13 16.73 7.12
C ASP A 19 7.88 16.85 5.63
N ARG A 20 7.64 15.72 4.98
CA ARG A 20 7.34 15.64 3.55
C ARG A 20 5.86 15.77 3.22
N GLY A 21 4.99 15.94 4.22
CA GLY A 21 3.56 16.12 4.02
C GLY A 21 2.80 14.85 3.60
N PHE A 22 3.33 13.67 3.94
CA PHE A 22 2.65 12.38 3.68
C PHE A 22 1.53 12.11 4.69
N ILE A 23 1.63 12.64 5.91
CA ILE A 23 0.65 12.40 6.96
C ILE A 23 -0.45 13.46 6.88
N HIS A 24 -1.66 13.03 6.54
CA HIS A 24 -2.86 13.85 6.64
C HIS A 24 -3.59 13.58 7.95
N GLN A 25 -3.74 12.30 8.31
CA GLN A 25 -4.46 11.85 9.49
C GLN A 25 -3.92 10.49 9.92
N THR A 26 -3.92 10.24 11.23
CA THR A 26 -3.65 8.93 11.83
C THR A 26 -4.80 8.58 12.75
N SER A 27 -4.97 7.30 13.06
CA SER A 27 -5.95 6.82 14.04
C SER A 27 -5.50 7.15 15.48
N ASN A 28 -4.20 7.01 15.74
CA ASN A 28 -3.56 7.38 17.02
C ASN A 28 -2.07 7.66 16.78
N ASP A 29 -1.70 8.92 16.89
CA ASP A 29 -0.32 9.37 16.67
C ASP A 29 0.67 8.80 17.66
N ASP A 30 0.28 8.74 18.95
CA ASP A 30 1.20 8.36 20.04
C ASP A 30 1.51 6.86 20.00
N ASP A 31 0.49 6.03 19.76
CA ASP A 31 0.67 4.59 19.60
C ASP A 31 1.47 4.26 18.33
N ALA A 32 1.17 4.96 17.22
CA ALA A 32 1.90 4.79 15.97
C ALA A 32 3.38 5.18 16.14
N ASP A 33 3.65 6.32 16.81
CA ASP A 33 5.01 6.79 17.06
C ASP A 33 5.76 5.82 17.98
N HIS A 34 5.11 5.34 19.04
CA HIS A 34 5.71 4.36 19.94
C HIS A 34 6.07 3.06 19.24
N TYR A 35 5.15 2.50 18.45
CA TYR A 35 5.36 1.26 17.71
C TYR A 35 6.45 1.38 16.65
N LEU A 36 6.38 2.42 15.82
CA LEU A 36 7.31 2.65 14.72
C LEU A 36 8.70 3.13 15.17
N HIS A 37 8.83 3.58 16.42
CA HIS A 37 10.13 3.94 17.01
C HIS A 37 10.84 2.73 17.63
N ASN A 38 10.10 1.81 18.25
CA ASN A 38 10.69 0.74 19.05
C ASN A 38 10.79 -0.60 18.31
N GLU A 39 10.02 -0.79 17.21
CA GLU A 39 9.89 -2.08 16.55
C GLU A 39 10.18 -1.98 15.04
N ASN A 40 10.65 -3.09 14.47
CA ASN A 40 10.65 -3.26 13.01
C ASN A 40 9.22 -3.53 12.54
N ALA A 41 8.45 -2.46 12.43
CA ALA A 41 7.03 -2.51 12.19
C ALA A 41 6.68 -3.17 10.86
N VAL A 42 5.53 -3.83 10.83
CA VAL A 42 4.94 -4.39 9.61
C VAL A 42 3.74 -3.53 9.22
N GLY A 43 3.66 -3.13 7.95
CA GLY A 43 2.54 -2.35 7.44
C GLY A 43 2.20 -2.75 6.01
N TYR A 44 0.93 -2.59 5.61
CA TYR A 44 0.51 -2.95 4.27
C TYR A 44 -0.22 -1.83 3.55
N ILE A 45 -0.19 -1.89 2.22
CA ILE A 45 -1.04 -1.07 1.35
C ILE A 45 -1.68 -2.00 0.32
N GLY A 46 -3.01 -1.86 0.15
CA GLY A 46 -3.79 -2.60 -0.84
C GLY A 46 -3.72 -1.95 -2.22
N PHE A 47 -3.65 -2.77 -3.26
CA PHE A 47 -3.67 -2.35 -4.67
C PHE A 47 -4.63 -3.22 -5.45
N ASP A 48 -5.65 -2.59 -6.06
CA ASP A 48 -6.57 -3.28 -6.95
C ASP A 48 -5.90 -3.67 -8.26
N LEU A 49 -6.33 -4.79 -8.84
CA LEU A 49 -5.80 -5.35 -10.08
C LEU A 49 -6.70 -5.01 -11.28
N THR A 50 -7.23 -3.78 -11.34
CA THR A 50 -8.18 -3.33 -12.37
C THR A 50 -7.51 -2.89 -13.67
N ALA A 51 -6.18 -2.69 -13.68
CA ALA A 51 -5.40 -2.27 -14.85
C ALA A 51 -3.96 -2.80 -14.79
N LYS A 52 -3.30 -2.86 -15.95
CA LYS A 52 -1.89 -3.32 -16.09
C LYS A 52 -0.86 -2.33 -15.53
N SER A 53 -1.27 -1.12 -15.16
CA SER A 53 -0.40 -0.07 -14.63
C SER A 53 -1.12 0.74 -13.57
N LEU A 54 -0.35 1.42 -12.74
CA LEU A 54 -0.84 2.32 -11.71
C LEU A 54 -0.87 3.75 -12.24
N HIS A 55 -1.87 4.52 -11.81
CA HIS A 55 -1.91 5.96 -12.09
C HIS A 55 -0.98 6.74 -11.14
N VAL A 56 -0.72 8.01 -11.46
CA VAL A 56 0.21 8.84 -10.69
C VAL A 56 -0.16 8.98 -9.19
N GLY A 57 -1.45 8.92 -8.84
CA GLY A 57 -1.89 8.94 -7.43
C GLY A 57 -1.36 7.76 -6.61
N SER A 58 -1.11 6.62 -7.24
CA SER A 58 -0.54 5.45 -6.56
C SER A 58 0.95 5.63 -6.23
N LEU A 59 1.63 6.62 -6.82
CA LEU A 59 3.03 6.90 -6.52
C LEU A 59 3.23 7.27 -5.05
N LEU A 60 2.27 8.00 -4.46
CA LEU A 60 2.30 8.33 -3.03
C LEU A 60 2.35 7.06 -2.17
N GLN A 61 1.50 6.09 -2.48
CA GLN A 61 1.42 4.80 -1.79
C GLN A 61 2.72 3.99 -1.96
N ILE A 62 3.28 3.98 -3.18
CA ILE A 62 4.57 3.33 -3.45
C ILE A 62 5.69 3.97 -2.65
N MET A 63 5.70 5.30 -2.56
CA MET A 63 6.70 6.02 -1.78
C MET A 63 6.58 5.77 -0.27
N LEU A 64 5.37 5.58 0.26
CA LEU A 64 5.20 5.14 1.66
C LEU A 64 5.87 3.78 1.90
N LEU A 65 5.62 2.78 1.04
CA LEU A 65 6.29 1.48 1.13
C LEU A 65 7.81 1.61 0.99
N LYS A 66 8.27 2.53 0.12
CA LYS A 66 9.70 2.82 -0.03
C LYS A 66 10.31 3.37 1.25
N TRP A 67 9.64 4.34 1.90
CA TRP A 67 10.11 4.88 3.17
C TRP A 67 10.12 3.82 4.28
N MET A 68 9.15 2.89 4.31
CA MET A 68 9.21 1.75 5.23
C MET A 68 10.50 0.93 5.01
N GLN A 69 10.87 0.64 3.77
CA GLN A 69 12.12 -0.08 3.48
C GLN A 69 13.37 0.70 3.92
N VAL A 70 13.38 2.03 3.73
CA VAL A 70 14.51 2.90 4.09
C VAL A 70 14.74 2.89 5.60
N TYR A 71 13.66 2.85 6.37
CA TYR A 71 13.71 2.82 7.84
C TYR A 71 13.63 1.40 8.43
N GLU A 72 13.95 0.39 7.60
CA GLU A 72 14.06 -1.02 7.98
C GLU A 72 12.77 -1.66 8.52
N HIS A 73 11.62 -1.01 8.30
CA HIS A 73 10.32 -1.62 8.50
C HIS A 73 9.99 -2.61 7.40
N LYS A 74 9.02 -3.50 7.65
CA LYS A 74 8.61 -4.56 6.72
C LYS A 74 7.33 -4.18 5.97
N PRO A 75 7.41 -3.63 4.76
CA PRO A 75 6.21 -3.36 3.96
C PRO A 75 5.60 -4.63 3.37
N ILE A 76 4.28 -4.63 3.23
CA ILE A 76 3.50 -5.64 2.51
C ILE A 76 2.78 -4.97 1.34
N ILE A 77 3.01 -5.45 0.13
CA ILE A 77 2.15 -5.18 -1.02
C ILE A 77 1.01 -6.19 -0.97
N LEU A 78 -0.23 -5.71 -0.76
CA LEU A 78 -1.41 -6.55 -0.76
C LEU A 78 -2.18 -6.36 -2.06
N PHE A 79 -2.15 -7.33 -2.96
CA PHE A 79 -2.97 -7.32 -4.16
C PHE A 79 -4.41 -7.72 -3.88
N GLY A 80 -5.33 -6.93 -4.40
CA GLY A 80 -6.77 -7.13 -4.33
C GLY A 80 -7.31 -8.08 -5.40
N GLY A 81 -6.68 -9.24 -5.64
CA GLY A 81 -7.12 -10.17 -6.68
C GLY A 81 -8.52 -10.73 -6.43
N GLY A 82 -8.82 -11.12 -5.21
CA GLY A 82 -10.15 -11.61 -4.83
C GLY A 82 -11.22 -10.51 -4.85
N THR A 83 -10.92 -9.34 -4.29
CA THR A 83 -11.83 -8.20 -4.28
C THR A 83 -12.08 -7.64 -5.68
N THR A 84 -11.10 -7.68 -6.57
CA THR A 84 -11.25 -7.27 -7.97
C THR A 84 -12.21 -8.21 -8.74
N LEU A 85 -12.18 -9.53 -8.45
CA LEU A 85 -13.10 -10.51 -9.06
C LEU A 85 -14.55 -10.29 -8.63
N ILE A 86 -14.77 -9.98 -7.35
CA ILE A 86 -16.11 -9.79 -6.79
C ILE A 86 -16.73 -8.46 -7.30
N GLY A 87 -15.89 -7.50 -7.70
CA GLY A 87 -16.32 -6.16 -8.09
C GLY A 87 -16.81 -5.38 -6.88
N ASP A 88 -15.95 -4.59 -6.24
CA ASP A 88 -16.37 -3.72 -5.14
C ASP A 88 -17.45 -2.72 -5.62
N PRO A 89 -18.67 -2.73 -5.06
CA PRO A 89 -19.76 -1.83 -5.47
C PRO A 89 -19.59 -0.41 -4.93
N SER A 90 -18.44 -0.05 -4.33
CA SER A 90 -18.24 1.27 -3.73
C SER A 90 -18.31 2.40 -4.76
N GLY A 91 -19.52 2.88 -5.01
CA GLY A 91 -19.81 4.26 -5.38
C GLY A 91 -19.87 4.63 -6.87
N LYS A 92 -20.02 3.69 -7.83
CA LYS A 92 -20.35 4.05 -9.23
C LYS A 92 -21.33 3.07 -9.86
N ASP A 93 -22.48 3.58 -10.29
CA ASP A 93 -23.55 2.90 -11.02
C ASP A 93 -23.18 2.43 -12.46
N GLU A 94 -21.92 2.28 -12.77
CA GLU A 94 -21.51 1.70 -14.04
C GLU A 94 -21.24 0.21 -13.86
N THR A 95 -21.97 -0.62 -14.62
CA THR A 95 -21.70 -2.05 -14.80
C THR A 95 -20.22 -2.26 -15.12
N ARG A 96 -19.39 -2.50 -14.08
CA ARG A 96 -17.97 -2.85 -14.29
C ARG A 96 -17.94 -4.14 -15.10
N LYS A 97 -17.23 -4.12 -16.22
CA LYS A 97 -16.90 -5.35 -16.95
C LYS A 97 -16.32 -6.35 -15.94
N ILE A 98 -16.91 -7.55 -15.90
CA ILE A 98 -16.35 -8.68 -15.14
C ILE A 98 -14.94 -8.88 -15.69
N ILE A 99 -13.95 -8.63 -14.83
CA ILE A 99 -12.54 -8.82 -15.19
C ILE A 99 -12.25 -10.31 -15.03
N GLU A 100 -11.76 -10.95 -16.10
CA GLU A 100 -11.41 -12.36 -16.08
C GLU A 100 -10.15 -12.62 -15.25
N GLU A 101 -9.99 -13.82 -14.68
CA GLU A 101 -8.82 -14.21 -13.89
C GLU A 101 -7.50 -14.03 -14.65
N ASN A 102 -7.51 -14.26 -15.96
CA ASN A 102 -6.33 -14.06 -16.81
C ASN A 102 -5.92 -12.58 -16.87
N ASP A 103 -6.89 -11.67 -16.95
CA ASP A 103 -6.62 -10.23 -16.95
C ASP A 103 -6.05 -9.78 -15.61
N ILE A 104 -6.57 -10.30 -14.49
CA ILE A 104 -6.04 -10.02 -13.14
C ILE A 104 -4.59 -10.45 -13.03
N SER A 105 -4.25 -11.64 -13.52
CA SER A 105 -2.87 -12.14 -13.51
C SER A 105 -1.94 -11.27 -14.37
N GLN A 106 -2.39 -10.81 -15.54
CA GLN A 106 -1.64 -9.91 -16.39
C GLN A 106 -1.47 -8.52 -15.77
N ASN A 107 -2.50 -8.03 -15.07
CA ASN A 107 -2.46 -6.77 -14.35
C ASN A 107 -1.46 -6.83 -13.19
N GLU A 108 -1.46 -7.90 -12.41
CA GLU A 108 -0.49 -8.13 -11.32
C GLU A 108 0.96 -8.07 -11.85
N ILE A 109 1.25 -8.79 -12.93
CA ILE A 109 2.58 -8.78 -13.58
C ILE A 109 2.96 -7.36 -14.03
N GLY A 110 2.01 -6.62 -14.60
CA GLY A 110 2.23 -5.24 -15.04
C GLY A 110 2.57 -4.31 -13.88
N ILE A 111 1.81 -4.39 -12.79
CA ILE A 111 1.99 -3.59 -11.58
C ILE A 111 3.31 -3.93 -10.89
N LEU A 112 3.68 -5.22 -10.80
CA LEU A 112 4.97 -5.63 -10.25
C LEU A 112 6.17 -5.03 -11.00
N LYS A 113 6.07 -4.85 -12.31
CA LYS A 113 7.11 -4.16 -13.10
C LYS A 113 7.25 -2.68 -12.68
N VAL A 114 6.15 -2.04 -12.29
CA VAL A 114 6.20 -0.67 -11.76
C VAL A 114 6.87 -0.67 -10.41
N PHE A 115 6.48 -1.55 -9.48
CA PHE A 115 7.08 -1.63 -8.14
C PHE A 115 8.59 -1.86 -8.17
N LYS A 116 9.08 -2.71 -9.07
CA LYS A 116 10.53 -2.96 -9.24
C LYS A 116 11.36 -1.72 -9.52
N LYS A 117 10.76 -0.65 -10.03
CA LYS A 117 11.47 0.62 -10.30
C LYS A 117 11.74 1.43 -9.01
N PHE A 118 10.97 1.20 -7.96
CA PHE A 118 10.99 2.00 -6.73
C PHE A 118 11.39 1.19 -5.50
N LEU A 119 11.00 -0.08 -5.44
CA LEU A 119 11.13 -0.94 -4.28
C LEU A 119 12.14 -2.06 -4.52
N ASN A 120 12.83 -2.44 -3.44
CA ASN A 120 13.56 -3.70 -3.41
C ASN A 120 12.56 -4.83 -3.16
N LEU A 121 12.34 -5.70 -4.15
CA LEU A 121 11.40 -6.82 -4.06
C LEU A 121 12.02 -8.11 -3.49
N ASP A 122 13.19 -8.03 -2.87
CA ASP A 122 13.75 -9.17 -2.13
C ASP A 122 12.83 -9.58 -0.98
N LYS A 123 12.58 -10.88 -0.82
CA LYS A 123 11.68 -11.43 0.21
C LYS A 123 12.11 -11.08 1.64
N SER A 124 13.38 -10.77 1.86
CA SER A 124 13.87 -10.27 3.14
C SER A 124 13.42 -8.84 3.43
N LYS A 125 13.12 -8.04 2.41
CA LYS A 125 12.82 -6.61 2.49
C LYS A 125 11.35 -6.26 2.29
N ILE A 126 10.56 -7.16 1.71
CA ILE A 126 9.15 -6.93 1.41
C ILE A 126 8.38 -8.25 1.36
N ILE A 127 7.09 -8.19 1.72
CA ILE A 127 6.14 -9.27 1.52
C ILE A 127 5.21 -8.87 0.38
N ILE A 128 4.90 -9.81 -0.51
CA ILE A 128 3.94 -9.64 -1.59
C ILE A 128 2.86 -10.70 -1.42
N GLU A 129 1.62 -10.25 -1.17
CA GLU A 129 0.48 -11.11 -0.95
C GLU A 129 -0.68 -10.73 -1.87
N ASN A 130 -1.58 -11.70 -2.11
CA ASN A 130 -2.78 -11.51 -2.89
C ASN A 130 -3.97 -12.09 -2.11
N ASN A 131 -4.98 -11.26 -1.85
CA ASN A 131 -6.14 -11.65 -1.06
C ASN A 131 -7.01 -12.73 -1.71
N ALA A 132 -6.85 -13.00 -3.00
CA ALA A 132 -7.49 -14.14 -3.68
C ALA A 132 -7.13 -15.48 -3.03
N LYS A 133 -5.96 -15.59 -2.36
CA LYS A 133 -5.53 -16.83 -1.71
C LYS A 133 -6.46 -17.30 -0.59
N TRP A 134 -7.13 -16.36 0.07
CA TRP A 134 -8.04 -16.69 1.18
C TRP A 134 -9.49 -16.29 0.93
N LEU A 135 -9.74 -15.34 0.02
CA LEU A 135 -11.12 -14.95 -0.30
C LEU A 135 -11.83 -15.94 -1.21
N LYS A 136 -11.09 -16.67 -2.07
CA LYS A 136 -11.69 -17.68 -2.96
C LYS A 136 -12.29 -18.87 -2.20
N ASP A 137 -11.78 -19.16 -1.00
CA ASP A 137 -12.23 -20.29 -0.17
C ASP A 137 -13.35 -19.93 0.80
N LEU A 138 -13.73 -18.64 0.86
CA LEU A 138 -14.86 -18.16 1.65
C LEU A 138 -16.14 -18.31 0.81
N ASN A 139 -16.91 -19.38 1.07
CA ASN A 139 -18.26 -19.60 0.53
C ASN A 139 -19.32 -18.84 1.32
#